data_e248c2b4f98a2386003b8bdf98084ee3
#
_entry.id   e248c2b4f98a2386003b8bdf98084ee3
#
_cell.length_a   1.000
_cell.length_b   1.000
_cell.length_c   1.000
_cell.angle_alpha   90.00
_cell.angle_beta   90.00
_cell.angle_gamma   90.00
#
_symmetry.space_group_name_H-M   'P 1'
#
loop_
_entity.id
_entity.type
_entity.pdbx_description
1 polymer ?
#
loop_
_entity_poly.entity_id
_entity_poly.type
_entity_poly.pdbx_seq_one_letter_code
_entity_poly.pdbx_strand_id
1 'polypeptide(L)'
;RGLIQFLDLAPTSRTLMRAVLFIDLDKFKPDLGWYLRSLEEVIIQVLADYGLKGERSAGETGVWLDPHDPFVARKICAMGIKCSRWITMHGFALNVNTDLSHFEFIVPCGIQGKTVTSLEKELGRKLDYEEVKQKIKHHFEAIFDCELI
;
A
#
# COMPACT_ATOMS: atom_id res chain seq x y z
N ARG A 1 9.23 -16.19 15.94
CA ARG A 1 8.88 -15.16 14.98
C ARG A 1 7.39 -14.89 15.10
N GLY A 2 7.01 -13.63 15.14
CA GLY A 2 5.66 -13.23 15.51
C GLY A 2 4.60 -13.72 14.52
N LEU A 3 3.38 -13.92 15.01
CA LEU A 3 2.23 -14.24 14.19
C LEU A 3 1.92 -13.02 13.32
N ILE A 4 2.16 -13.13 12.03
CA ILE A 4 1.74 -12.12 11.05
C ILE A 4 0.48 -12.66 10.41
N GLN A 5 -0.64 -12.07 10.76
CA GLN A 5 -1.91 -12.40 10.13
C GLN A 5 -2.19 -11.39 9.02
N PHE A 6 -2.15 -11.88 7.79
CA PHE A 6 -2.61 -11.14 6.64
C PHE A 6 -4.13 -11.30 6.55
N LEU A 7 -4.87 -10.33 7.07
CA LEU A 7 -6.32 -10.30 6.91
C LEU A 7 -6.64 -9.61 5.59
N ASP A 8 -6.98 -10.42 4.61
CA ASP A 8 -7.66 -9.96 3.42
C ASP A 8 -9.12 -9.66 3.80
N LEU A 9 -9.43 -8.40 3.93
CA LEU A 9 -10.82 -7.99 4.04
C LEU A 9 -11.42 -8.11 2.64
N ALA A 10 -12.15 -9.20 2.42
CA ALA A 10 -12.85 -9.47 1.17
C ALA A 10 -13.52 -8.20 0.62
N PRO A 11 -13.38 -7.93 -0.66
CA PRO A 11 -13.87 -6.69 -1.26
C PRO A 11 -15.40 -6.66 -1.21
N THR A 12 -15.94 -5.88 -0.30
CA THR A 12 -17.37 -5.56 -0.31
C THR A 12 -17.74 -4.56 -1.41
N SER A 13 -16.75 -3.97 -2.07
CA SER A 13 -16.91 -3.16 -3.28
C SER A 13 -15.63 -3.13 -4.09
N ARG A 14 -15.58 -3.99 -5.08
CA ARG A 14 -14.81 -3.85 -6.31
C ARG A 14 -13.40 -3.25 -6.15
N THR A 15 -12.45 -4.09 -5.60
CA THR A 15 -11.06 -4.07 -6.04
C THR A 15 -10.10 -3.08 -5.37
N LEU A 16 -10.42 -2.61 -4.18
CA LEU A 16 -9.47 -2.04 -3.27
C LEU A 16 -8.84 -3.16 -2.44
N MET A 17 -7.55 -3.40 -2.60
CA MET A 17 -6.85 -4.38 -1.77
C MET A 17 -6.47 -3.76 -0.43
N ARG A 18 -7.10 -4.23 0.64
CA ARG A 18 -6.79 -3.82 2.00
C ARG A 18 -6.03 -4.92 2.71
N ALA A 19 -4.90 -4.58 3.25
CA ALA A 19 -4.19 -5.45 4.19
C ALA A 19 -4.25 -4.85 5.58
N VAL A 20 -4.67 -5.64 6.54
CA VAL A 20 -4.56 -5.32 7.97
C VAL A 20 -3.50 -6.24 8.55
N LEU A 21 -2.47 -5.65 9.10
CA LEU A 21 -1.31 -6.35 9.61
C LEU A 21 -1.21 -6.14 11.11
N PHE A 22 -1.17 -7.22 11.85
CA PHE A 22 -0.87 -7.23 13.27
C PHE A 22 0.54 -7.78 13.44
N ILE A 23 1.49 -6.90 13.70
CA ILE A 23 2.91 -7.26 13.83
C ILE A 23 3.41 -6.81 15.19
N ASP A 24 4.07 -7.73 15.88
CA ASP A 24 4.82 -7.44 17.08
C ASP A 24 6.22 -6.96 16.67
N LEU A 25 6.42 -5.65 16.67
CA LEU A 25 7.67 -5.03 16.24
C LEU A 25 8.84 -5.32 17.18
N ASP A 26 8.60 -5.71 18.43
CA ASP A 26 9.67 -6.15 19.32
C ASP A 26 10.40 -7.38 18.79
N LYS A 27 9.73 -8.18 18.00
CA LYS A 27 10.29 -9.38 17.35
C LYS A 27 11.01 -9.09 16.03
N PHE A 28 10.90 -7.88 15.53
CA PHE A 28 11.58 -7.41 14.33
C PHE A 28 12.50 -6.25 14.67
N LYS A 29 11.95 -5.06 14.65
CA LYS A 29 12.62 -3.81 15.00
C LYS A 29 11.58 -2.85 15.57
N PRO A 30 11.72 -2.39 16.82
CA PRO A 30 10.79 -1.45 17.42
C PRO A 30 11.04 -0.01 16.90
N ASP A 31 10.74 0.18 15.61
CA ASP A 31 10.94 1.42 14.88
C ASP A 31 9.78 1.59 13.88
N LEU A 32 8.86 2.51 14.17
CA LEU A 32 7.70 2.76 13.32
C LEU A 32 8.06 3.36 11.97
N GLY A 33 9.10 4.18 11.93
CA GLY A 33 9.60 4.74 10.68
C GLY A 33 10.13 3.65 9.76
N TRP A 34 10.94 2.75 10.30
CA TRP A 34 11.41 1.59 9.56
C TRP A 34 10.26 0.71 9.07
N TYR A 35 9.29 0.43 9.94
CA TYR A 35 8.13 -0.39 9.58
C TYR A 35 7.32 0.22 8.43
N LEU A 36 7.01 1.51 8.52
CA LEU A 36 6.29 2.23 7.46
C LEU A 36 7.05 2.21 6.13
N ARG A 37 8.34 2.51 6.16
CA ARG A 37 9.18 2.51 4.96
C ARG A 37 9.31 1.12 4.36
N SER A 38 9.34 0.08 5.18
CA SER A 38 9.36 -1.31 4.72
C SER A 38 8.04 -1.71 4.04
N LEU A 39 6.89 -1.28 4.57
CA LEU A 39 5.59 -1.48 3.91
C LEU A 39 5.51 -0.74 2.58
N GLU A 40 5.98 0.50 2.52
CA GLU A 40 6.05 1.24 1.25
C GLU A 40 6.94 0.51 0.24
N GLU A 41 8.08 -0.03 0.69
CA GLU A 41 8.98 -0.80 -0.18
C GLU A 41 8.30 -2.04 -0.76
N VAL A 42 7.51 -2.77 0.03
CA VAL A 42 6.71 -3.91 -0.48
C VAL A 42 5.87 -3.49 -1.68
N ILE A 43 5.15 -2.39 -1.57
CA ILE A 43 4.28 -1.91 -2.64
C ILE A 43 5.10 -1.38 -3.83
N ILE A 44 6.20 -0.68 -3.57
CA ILE A 44 7.10 -0.22 -4.64
C ILE A 44 7.62 -1.39 -5.48
N GLN A 45 8.00 -2.50 -4.83
CA GLN A 45 8.45 -3.71 -5.53
C GLN A 45 7.32 -4.39 -6.32
N VAL A 46 6.11 -4.43 -5.78
CA VAL A 46 4.93 -4.93 -6.51
C VAL A 46 4.67 -4.09 -7.76
N LEU A 47 4.73 -2.77 -7.64
CA LEU A 47 4.56 -1.87 -8.79
C LEU A 47 5.65 -2.08 -9.85
N ALA A 48 6.89 -2.30 -9.42
CA ALA A 48 8.00 -2.62 -10.32
C ALA A 48 7.76 -3.90 -11.12
N ASP A 49 7.15 -4.92 -10.52
CA ASP A 49 6.76 -6.15 -11.24
C ASP A 49 5.79 -5.87 -12.40
N TYR A 50 5.01 -4.80 -12.30
CA TYR A 50 4.10 -4.34 -13.34
C TYR A 50 4.68 -3.25 -14.25
N GLY A 51 5.95 -2.94 -14.09
CA GLY A 51 6.63 -1.92 -14.90
C GLY A 51 6.32 -0.48 -14.49
N LEU A 52 5.78 -0.28 -13.28
CA LEU A 52 5.49 1.04 -12.73
C LEU A 52 6.54 1.47 -11.71
N LYS A 53 6.89 2.75 -11.73
CA LYS A 53 7.84 3.34 -10.78
C LYS A 53 7.09 3.96 -9.60
N GLY A 54 6.87 3.16 -8.55
CA GLY A 54 6.35 3.66 -7.28
C GLY A 54 7.42 4.43 -6.52
N GLU A 55 7.01 5.52 -5.89
CA GLU A 55 7.92 6.39 -5.14
C GLU A 55 7.27 6.88 -3.84
N ARG A 56 8.11 7.32 -2.91
CA ARG A 56 7.68 8.01 -1.69
C ARG A 56 7.53 9.49 -1.97
N SER A 57 6.56 10.13 -1.30
CA SER A 57 6.42 11.58 -1.32
C SER A 57 6.92 12.16 -0.01
N ALA A 58 7.74 13.21 -0.09
CA ALA A 58 8.33 13.83 1.11
C ALA A 58 7.25 14.38 2.05
N GLY A 59 7.34 14.02 3.34
CA GLY A 59 6.39 14.44 4.36
C GLY A 59 5.04 13.73 4.32
N GLU A 60 4.86 12.72 3.46
CA GLU A 60 3.63 11.97 3.33
C GLU A 60 3.87 10.47 3.45
N THR A 61 2.81 9.73 3.76
CA THR A 61 2.82 8.27 3.80
C THR A 61 2.18 7.68 2.55
N GLY A 62 2.49 6.41 2.29
CA GLY A 62 1.94 5.70 1.14
C GLY A 62 2.87 5.70 -0.07
N VAL A 63 2.35 5.21 -1.19
CA VAL A 63 3.11 5.09 -2.44
C VAL A 63 2.44 5.89 -3.54
N TRP A 64 3.26 6.57 -4.29
CA TRP A 64 2.88 7.55 -5.30
C TRP A 64 3.51 7.23 -6.65
N LEU A 65 2.90 7.75 -7.70
CA LEU A 65 3.50 7.86 -9.02
C LEU A 65 3.75 9.34 -9.32
N ASP A 66 4.94 9.63 -9.84
CA ASP A 66 5.40 10.99 -10.18
C ASP A 66 5.20 12.04 -9.06
N PRO A 67 5.60 11.75 -7.80
CA PRO A 67 5.32 12.63 -6.67
C PRO A 67 6.01 13.99 -6.74
N HIS A 68 7.04 14.11 -7.56
CA HIS A 68 7.82 15.35 -7.72
C HIS A 68 7.19 16.35 -8.69
N ASP A 69 6.24 15.90 -9.50
CA ASP A 69 5.50 16.75 -10.41
C ASP A 69 4.09 17.03 -9.89
N PRO A 70 3.81 18.23 -9.37
CA PRO A 70 2.52 18.57 -8.77
C PRO A 70 1.33 18.48 -9.74
N PHE A 71 1.58 18.48 -11.05
CA PHE A 71 0.52 18.38 -12.04
C PHE A 71 0.06 16.96 -12.33
N VAL A 72 0.91 15.98 -12.08
CA VAL A 72 0.65 14.56 -12.38
C VAL A 72 0.82 13.62 -11.19
N ALA A 73 1.24 14.15 -10.04
CA ALA A 73 1.39 13.36 -8.81
C ALA A 73 0.09 12.69 -8.42
N ARG A 74 0.12 11.38 -8.21
CA ARG A 74 -1.06 10.59 -7.87
C ARG A 74 -0.71 9.45 -6.92
N LYS A 75 -1.54 9.30 -5.91
CA LYS A 75 -1.38 8.24 -4.89
C LYS A 75 -2.03 6.94 -5.38
N ILE A 76 -1.29 5.85 -5.35
CA ILE A 76 -1.79 4.52 -5.69
C ILE A 76 -2.04 3.65 -4.46
N CYS A 77 -1.33 3.88 -3.38
CA CYS A 77 -1.48 3.14 -2.13
C CYS A 77 -1.48 4.09 -0.94
N ALA A 78 -2.55 4.03 -0.16
CA ALA A 78 -2.64 4.73 1.11
C ALA A 78 -2.13 3.82 2.24
N MET A 79 -1.43 4.40 3.20
CA MET A 79 -0.93 3.70 4.38
C MET A 79 -1.29 4.45 5.65
N GLY A 80 -1.66 3.70 6.69
CA GLY A 80 -1.88 4.20 8.02
C GLY A 80 -1.42 3.17 9.04
N ILE A 81 -0.70 3.63 10.05
CA ILE A 81 -0.20 2.79 11.12
C ILE A 81 -0.73 3.30 12.46
N LYS A 82 -1.27 2.38 13.24
CA LYS A 82 -1.51 2.58 14.67
C LYS A 82 -0.70 1.55 15.42
N CYS A 83 0.01 1.96 16.44
CA CYS A 83 0.83 1.08 17.25
C CYS A 83 0.52 1.29 18.74
N SER A 84 0.41 0.18 19.46
CA SER A 84 0.29 0.16 20.90
C SER A 84 1.20 -0.93 21.45
N ARG A 85 2.09 -0.58 22.37
CA ARG A 85 3.05 -1.53 22.97
C ARG A 85 3.82 -2.35 21.91
N TRP A 86 4.26 -1.67 20.83
CA TRP A 86 4.94 -2.24 19.68
C TRP A 86 4.15 -3.26 18.88
N ILE A 87 2.86 -3.42 19.16
CA ILE A 87 1.95 -4.19 18.30
C ILE A 87 1.27 -3.23 17.34
N THR A 88 1.46 -3.44 16.06
CA THR A 88 0.86 -2.62 15.00
C THR A 88 -0.57 -3.07 14.71
N MET A 89 -1.40 -2.11 14.35
CA MET A 89 -2.71 -2.29 13.75
C MET A 89 -2.81 -1.45 12.49
N HIS A 90 -3.71 -1.81 11.60
CA HIS A 90 -3.82 -1.23 10.26
C HIS A 90 -2.69 -1.67 9.33
N GLY A 91 -2.63 -1.09 8.19
CA GLY A 91 -1.69 -1.45 7.14
C GLY A 91 -1.86 -0.54 5.95
N PHE A 92 -2.26 -1.09 4.81
CA PHE A 92 -2.37 -0.32 3.58
C PHE A 92 -3.64 -0.63 2.80
N ALA A 93 -3.96 0.27 1.88
CA ALA A 93 -5.00 0.12 0.88
C ALA A 93 -4.41 0.43 -0.49
N LEU A 94 -4.22 -0.62 -1.29
CA LEU A 94 -3.73 -0.53 -2.67
C LEU A 94 -4.91 -0.49 -3.64
N ASN A 95 -4.94 0.53 -4.48
CA ASN A 95 -5.92 0.61 -5.56
C ASN A 95 -5.51 -0.31 -6.70
N VAL A 96 -6.21 -1.43 -6.85
CA VAL A 96 -5.97 -2.42 -7.92
C VAL A 96 -6.86 -2.11 -9.13
N ASN A 97 -8.10 -2.56 -9.11
CA ASN A 97 -9.12 -2.25 -10.12
C ASN A 97 -10.19 -1.30 -9.53
N THR A 98 -9.78 -0.37 -8.71
CA THR A 98 -10.69 0.47 -7.92
C THR A 98 -11.44 1.46 -8.81
N ASP A 99 -12.73 1.56 -8.62
CA ASP A 99 -13.51 2.63 -9.22
C ASP A 99 -13.15 3.97 -8.56
N LEU A 100 -12.48 4.82 -9.30
CA LEU A 100 -11.95 6.11 -8.82
C LEU A 100 -12.97 7.24 -8.95
N SER A 101 -14.15 7.01 -9.51
CA SER A 101 -15.17 8.05 -9.73
C SER A 101 -15.62 8.71 -8.45
N HIS A 102 -15.60 8.00 -7.33
CA HIS A 102 -15.95 8.55 -6.02
C HIS A 102 -14.91 9.51 -5.44
N PHE A 103 -13.66 9.46 -5.91
CA PHE A 103 -12.58 10.35 -5.44
C PHE A 103 -12.61 11.73 -6.08
N GLU A 104 -13.33 11.91 -7.17
CA GLU A 104 -13.51 13.21 -7.83
C GLU A 104 -14.32 14.20 -6.95
N PHE A 105 -15.12 13.68 -6.02
CA PHE A 105 -15.96 14.47 -5.11
C PHE A 105 -15.29 14.77 -3.76
N ILE A 106 -14.16 14.14 -3.46
CA ILE A 106 -13.46 14.31 -2.20
C ILE A 106 -12.08 14.89 -2.53
N VAL A 107 -11.85 16.15 -2.13
CA VAL A 107 -10.49 16.71 -2.12
C VAL A 107 -9.74 16.06 -0.96
N PRO A 108 -8.81 15.11 -1.20
CA PRO A 108 -8.08 14.46 -0.13
C PRO A 108 -7.30 15.51 0.66
N CYS A 109 -7.65 15.71 1.94
CA CYS A 109 -6.94 16.58 2.87
C CYS A 109 -6.81 18.06 2.46
N GLY A 110 -7.69 18.61 1.61
CA GLY A 110 -7.67 20.03 1.22
C GLY A 110 -6.47 20.46 0.39
N ILE A 111 -5.66 19.52 -0.09
CA ILE A 111 -4.49 19.82 -0.93
C ILE A 111 -4.93 19.83 -2.38
N GLN A 112 -4.97 21.00 -2.98
CA GLN A 112 -5.23 21.16 -4.41
C GLN A 112 -4.11 20.49 -5.23
N GLY A 113 -4.49 19.70 -6.23
CA GLY A 113 -3.57 19.13 -7.23
C GLY A 113 -3.10 17.70 -7.00
N LYS A 114 -3.44 17.07 -5.87
CA LYS A 114 -3.10 15.64 -5.63
C LYS A 114 -4.27 14.75 -5.95
N THR A 115 -4.07 13.80 -6.86
CA THR A 115 -5.07 12.83 -7.30
C THR A 115 -4.77 11.44 -6.78
N VAL A 116 -5.68 10.52 -7.01
CA VAL A 116 -5.51 9.08 -6.77
C VAL A 116 -5.50 8.33 -8.10
N THR A 117 -4.87 7.17 -8.11
CA THR A 117 -4.84 6.28 -9.27
C THR A 117 -4.98 4.83 -8.85
N SER A 118 -5.02 3.93 -9.81
CA SER A 118 -5.10 2.48 -9.61
C SER A 118 -4.21 1.74 -10.61
N LEU A 119 -3.89 0.48 -10.32
CA LEU A 119 -3.18 -0.38 -11.26
C LEU A 119 -3.93 -0.52 -12.59
N GLU A 120 -5.25 -0.70 -12.54
CA GLU A 120 -6.08 -0.78 -13.77
C GLU A 120 -5.95 0.47 -14.62
N LYS A 121 -6.01 1.65 -14.01
CA LYS A 121 -5.90 2.93 -14.71
C LYS A 121 -4.53 3.11 -15.35
N GLU A 122 -3.47 2.80 -14.61
CA GLU A 122 -2.08 2.97 -15.09
C GLU A 122 -1.71 1.97 -16.18
N LEU A 123 -2.20 0.74 -16.10
CA LEU A 123 -1.88 -0.33 -17.06
C LEU A 123 -2.89 -0.44 -18.21
N GLY A 124 -4.04 0.22 -18.11
CA GLY A 124 -5.09 0.17 -19.12
C GLY A 124 -5.82 -1.19 -19.21
N ARG A 125 -5.75 -2.01 -18.18
CA ARG A 125 -6.39 -3.31 -18.09
C ARG A 125 -6.73 -3.71 -16.67
N LYS A 126 -7.75 -4.53 -16.49
CA LYS A 126 -8.03 -5.16 -15.19
C LYS A 126 -6.94 -6.18 -14.84
N LEU A 127 -6.61 -6.25 -13.58
CA LEU A 127 -5.67 -7.22 -13.05
C LEU A 127 -6.41 -8.32 -12.29
N ASP A 128 -5.79 -9.51 -12.26
CA ASP A 128 -6.19 -10.56 -11.36
C ASP A 128 -5.82 -10.18 -9.92
N TYR A 129 -6.83 -10.03 -9.08
CA TYR A 129 -6.67 -9.66 -7.68
C TYR A 129 -5.79 -10.65 -6.91
N GLU A 130 -5.96 -11.95 -7.16
CA GLU A 130 -5.17 -12.99 -6.47
C GLU A 130 -3.70 -12.95 -6.88
N GLU A 131 -3.40 -12.66 -8.15
CA GLU A 131 -2.02 -12.45 -8.61
C GLU A 131 -1.35 -11.29 -7.87
N VAL A 132 -2.01 -10.15 -7.75
CA VAL A 132 -1.49 -8.99 -7.00
C VAL A 132 -1.25 -9.35 -5.54
N LYS A 133 -2.18 -10.06 -4.92
CA LYS A 133 -2.07 -10.52 -3.54
C LYS A 133 -0.85 -11.43 -3.32
N GLN A 134 -0.60 -12.37 -4.24
CA GLN A 134 0.57 -13.25 -4.15
C GLN A 134 1.88 -12.48 -4.31
N LYS A 135 1.94 -11.49 -5.18
CA LYS A 135 3.10 -10.60 -5.32
C LYS A 135 3.37 -9.80 -4.04
N ILE A 136 2.33 -9.28 -3.42
CA ILE A 136 2.45 -8.57 -2.14
C ILE A 136 3.02 -9.50 -1.05
N LYS A 137 2.48 -10.71 -0.92
CA LYS A 137 2.97 -11.69 0.04
C LYS A 137 4.44 -12.02 -0.19
N HIS A 138 4.82 -12.29 -1.44
CA HIS A 138 6.20 -12.60 -1.81
C HIS A 138 7.18 -11.48 -1.42
N HIS A 139 6.89 -10.25 -1.79
CA HIS A 139 7.77 -9.12 -1.45
C HIS A 139 7.75 -8.81 0.05
N PHE A 140 6.62 -8.99 0.72
CA PHE A 140 6.52 -8.84 2.16
C PHE A 140 7.44 -9.82 2.89
N GLU A 141 7.39 -11.09 2.55
CA GLU A 141 8.25 -12.14 3.14
C GLU A 141 9.73 -11.84 2.91
N ALA A 142 10.09 -11.38 1.71
CA ALA A 142 11.47 -11.03 1.39
C ALA A 142 11.98 -9.81 2.18
N ILE A 143 11.18 -8.74 2.27
CA ILE A 143 11.58 -7.48 2.92
C ILE A 143 11.60 -7.61 4.44
N PHE A 144 10.64 -8.32 5.02
CA PHE A 144 10.55 -8.53 6.47
C PHE A 144 11.32 -9.76 6.96
N ASP A 145 11.93 -10.52 6.07
CA ASP A 145 12.64 -11.77 6.39
C ASP A 145 11.77 -12.70 7.26
N CYS A 146 10.59 -12.99 6.79
CA CYS A 146 9.59 -13.77 7.51
C CYS A 146 8.84 -14.71 6.56
N GLU A 147 8.04 -15.58 7.14
CA GLU A 147 7.11 -16.45 6.42
C GLU A 147 5.68 -16.11 6.87
N LEU A 148 4.81 -15.89 5.90
CA LEU A 148 3.38 -15.67 6.14
C LEU A 148 2.66 -17.02 6.24
N ILE A 149 1.89 -17.14 7.26
CA ILE A 149 1.07 -18.34 7.49
C ILE A 149 -0.25 -18.23 6.75
#